data_cc3fd1b62ec69e5cc2239a926143ded3
#
_entry.id   cc3fd1b62ec69e5cc2239a926143ded3
#
_cell.length_a   1.000
_cell.length_b   1.000
_cell.length_c   1.000
_cell.angle_alpha   90.00
_cell.angle_beta   90.00
_cell.angle_gamma   90.00
#
_symmetry.space_group_name_H-M   'P 1'
#
loop_
_entity.id
_entity.type
_entity.pdbx_description
1 polymer ?
#
loop_
_entity_poly.entity_id
_entity_poly.type
_entity_poly.pdbx_seq_one_letter_code
_entity_poly.pdbx_strand_id
1 'polypeptide(L)'
;MRIDSGFAVAAVVFGFALRIDAPSWLAIVICIGAVMAAETANTAIEAVVDLVSPEYHVLAKHAKDCAAGAALILAAASVVVAAIVFIPKIGELLC
;
A
#
# COMPACT_ATOMS: atom_id res chain seq x y z
N MET A 1 -10.07 0.70 -0.92
CA MET A 1 -9.59 1.54 -2.04
C MET A 1 -9.61 3.04 -1.73
N ARG A 2 -10.68 3.57 -1.15
CA ARG A 2 -10.77 5.01 -0.84
C ARG A 2 -9.69 5.49 0.10
N ILE A 3 -9.42 4.74 1.17
CA ILE A 3 -8.39 5.09 2.17
C ILE A 3 -7.02 5.10 1.52
N ASP A 4 -6.72 4.09 0.69
CA ASP A 4 -5.43 3.97 0.02
C ASP A 4 -5.21 5.07 -1.01
N SER A 5 -6.25 5.42 -1.76
CA SER A 5 -6.19 6.55 -2.69
C SER A 5 -5.91 7.84 -1.96
N GLY A 6 -6.53 8.04 -0.78
CA GLY A 6 -6.27 9.20 0.08
C GLY A 6 -4.82 9.26 0.54
N PHE A 7 -4.25 8.14 1.00
CA PHE A 7 -2.84 8.09 1.39
C PHE A 7 -1.92 8.33 0.21
N ALA A 8 -2.24 7.79 -0.98
CA ALA A 8 -1.45 8.02 -2.18
C ALA A 8 -1.44 9.50 -2.56
N VAL A 9 -2.59 10.15 -2.56
CA VAL A 9 -2.69 11.58 -2.84
C VAL A 9 -1.91 12.39 -1.82
N ALA A 10 -2.05 12.07 -0.54
CA ALA A 10 -1.30 12.74 0.53
C ALA A 10 0.21 12.59 0.34
N ALA A 11 0.68 11.39 0.00
CA ALA A 11 2.11 11.16 -0.24
C ALA A 11 2.63 12.01 -1.40
N VAL A 12 1.88 12.09 -2.50
CA VAL A 12 2.26 12.91 -3.65
C VAL A 12 2.30 14.40 -3.28
N VAL A 13 1.28 14.88 -2.57
CA VAL A 13 1.21 16.28 -2.14
C VAL A 13 2.38 16.63 -1.22
N PHE A 14 2.65 15.80 -0.21
CA PHE A 14 3.79 16.01 0.68
C PHE A 14 5.12 15.92 -0.06
N GLY A 15 5.24 15.02 -1.04
CA GLY A 15 6.44 14.93 -1.86
C GLY A 15 6.75 16.22 -2.59
N PHE A 16 5.74 16.84 -3.21
CA PHE A 16 5.91 18.13 -3.87
C PHE A 16 6.18 19.25 -2.86
N ALA A 17 5.45 19.26 -1.75
CA ALA A 17 5.61 20.30 -0.73
C ALA A 17 7.00 20.27 -0.10
N LEU A 18 7.54 19.09 0.16
CA LEU A 18 8.84 18.90 0.80
C LEU A 18 10.00 18.82 -0.20
N ARG A 19 9.71 18.86 -1.50
CA ARG A 19 10.70 18.83 -2.57
C ARG A 19 11.64 17.63 -2.45
N ILE A 20 11.07 16.44 -2.37
CA ILE A 20 11.86 15.21 -2.28
C ILE A 20 12.64 14.98 -3.59
N ASP A 21 13.78 14.31 -3.49
CA ASP A 21 14.64 14.04 -4.62
C ASP A 21 14.09 12.89 -5.52
N ALA A 22 14.74 12.68 -6.66
CA ALA A 22 14.31 11.68 -7.63
C ALA A 22 14.30 10.26 -7.07
N PRO A 23 15.34 9.78 -6.34
CA PRO A 23 15.27 8.45 -5.72
C PRO A 23 14.09 8.30 -4.76
N SER A 24 13.79 9.33 -3.97
CA SER A 24 12.63 9.30 -3.06
C SER A 24 11.33 9.23 -3.83
N TRP A 25 11.19 9.95 -4.94
CA TRP A 25 10.02 9.86 -5.81
C TRP A 25 9.85 8.46 -6.38
N LEU A 26 10.94 7.84 -6.83
CA LEU A 26 10.88 6.47 -7.34
C LEU A 26 10.37 5.51 -6.27
N ALA A 27 10.88 5.64 -5.05
CA ALA A 27 10.43 4.79 -3.94
C ALA A 27 8.93 4.98 -3.66
N ILE A 28 8.47 6.22 -3.60
CA ILE A 28 7.06 6.52 -3.30
C ILE A 28 6.13 6.01 -4.41
N VAL A 29 6.48 6.23 -5.67
CA VAL A 29 5.68 5.77 -6.80
C VAL A 29 5.58 4.24 -6.81
N ILE A 30 6.70 3.56 -6.60
CA ILE A 30 6.71 2.08 -6.55
C ILE A 30 5.86 1.59 -5.39
N CYS A 31 5.96 2.20 -4.21
CA CYS A 31 5.15 1.81 -3.06
C CYS A 31 3.66 1.99 -3.31
N ILE A 32 3.26 3.12 -3.87
CA ILE A 32 1.86 3.38 -4.21
C ILE A 32 1.35 2.31 -5.19
N GLY A 33 2.09 2.07 -6.26
CA GLY A 33 1.72 1.08 -7.25
C GLY A 33 1.64 -0.33 -6.67
N ALA A 34 2.62 -0.71 -5.85
CA ALA A 34 2.66 -2.04 -5.23
C ALA A 34 1.49 -2.26 -4.28
N VAL A 35 1.17 -1.30 -3.43
CA VAL A 35 0.05 -1.41 -2.49
C VAL A 35 -1.27 -1.49 -3.24
N MET A 36 -1.47 -0.64 -4.22
CA MET A 36 -2.71 -0.65 -5.01
C MET A 36 -2.85 -1.93 -5.82
N ALA A 37 -1.77 -2.43 -6.39
CA ALA A 37 -1.77 -3.71 -7.11
C ALA A 37 -2.10 -4.87 -6.18
N ALA A 38 -1.51 -4.91 -4.99
CA ALA A 38 -1.77 -5.95 -4.01
C ALA A 38 -3.23 -5.94 -3.55
N GLU A 39 -3.80 -4.77 -3.32
CA GLU A 39 -5.20 -4.66 -2.93
C GLU A 39 -6.15 -5.05 -4.05
N THR A 40 -5.84 -4.67 -5.29
CA THR A 40 -6.62 -5.07 -6.45
C THR A 40 -6.59 -6.60 -6.60
N ALA A 41 -5.42 -7.21 -6.44
CA ALA A 41 -5.27 -8.66 -6.48
C ALA A 41 -6.03 -9.32 -5.33
N ASN A 42 -5.98 -8.75 -4.12
CA ASN A 42 -6.73 -9.26 -2.98
C ASN A 42 -8.23 -9.27 -3.26
N THR A 43 -8.75 -8.19 -3.82
CA THR A 43 -10.16 -8.08 -4.20
C THR A 43 -10.54 -9.15 -5.23
N ALA A 44 -9.68 -9.36 -6.23
CA ALA A 44 -9.91 -10.39 -7.24
C ALA A 44 -9.93 -11.79 -6.63
N ILE A 45 -9.00 -12.08 -5.72
CA ILE A 45 -8.95 -13.37 -5.04
C ILE A 45 -10.20 -13.60 -4.20
N GLU A 46 -10.65 -12.58 -3.46
CA GLU A 46 -11.88 -12.67 -2.67
C GLU A 46 -13.09 -12.96 -3.56
N ALA A 47 -13.19 -12.27 -4.69
CA ALA A 47 -14.28 -12.48 -5.63
C ALA A 47 -14.28 -13.90 -6.20
N VAL A 48 -13.12 -14.40 -6.60
CA VAL A 48 -12.98 -15.76 -7.14
C VAL A 48 -13.31 -16.79 -6.08
N VAL A 49 -12.82 -16.62 -4.86
CA VAL A 49 -13.09 -17.54 -3.75
C VAL A 49 -14.59 -17.57 -3.44
N ASP A 50 -15.25 -16.43 -3.40
CA ASP A 50 -16.69 -16.36 -3.13
C ASP A 50 -17.52 -17.00 -4.25
N LEU A 51 -17.04 -16.90 -5.49
CA LEU A 51 -17.70 -17.54 -6.62
C LEU A 51 -17.59 -19.06 -6.56
N VAL A 52 -16.41 -19.59 -6.22
CA VAL A 52 -16.10 -21.01 -6.21
C VAL A 52 -16.60 -21.69 -4.94
N SER A 53 -16.53 -20.99 -3.81
CA SER A 53 -16.87 -21.54 -2.49
C SER A 53 -17.73 -20.56 -1.71
N PRO A 54 -19.04 -20.45 -2.04
CA PRO A 54 -19.95 -19.54 -1.33
C PRO A 54 -20.17 -19.92 0.14
N GLU A 55 -19.96 -21.20 0.48
CA GLU A 55 -20.06 -21.66 1.85
C GLU A 55 -18.67 -21.71 2.49
N TYR A 56 -18.63 -21.72 3.83
CA TYR A 56 -17.36 -21.79 4.55
C TYR A 56 -16.57 -23.04 4.17
N HIS A 57 -15.30 -22.83 3.86
CA HIS A 57 -14.33 -23.89 3.61
C HIS A 57 -12.97 -23.41 4.11
N VAL A 58 -12.25 -24.28 4.78
CA VAL A 58 -10.97 -23.92 5.40
C VAL A 58 -9.94 -23.42 4.39
N LEU A 59 -9.92 -24.01 3.19
CA LEU A 59 -8.99 -23.54 2.13
C LEU A 59 -9.40 -22.18 1.57
N ALA A 60 -10.71 -21.93 1.48
CA ALA A 60 -11.21 -20.61 1.04
C ALA A 60 -10.80 -19.51 2.02
N LYS A 61 -10.97 -19.77 3.32
CA LYS A 61 -10.52 -18.85 4.36
C LYS A 61 -9.02 -18.63 4.30
N HIS A 62 -8.25 -19.68 4.12
CA HIS A 62 -6.80 -19.61 4.04
C HIS A 62 -6.35 -18.76 2.84
N ALA A 63 -6.97 -18.94 1.67
CA ALA A 63 -6.66 -18.15 0.48
C ALA A 63 -6.94 -16.66 0.70
N LYS A 64 -8.07 -16.33 1.30
CA LYS A 64 -8.44 -14.95 1.61
C LYS A 64 -7.46 -14.32 2.61
N ASP A 65 -7.10 -15.06 3.66
CA ASP A 65 -6.17 -14.60 4.69
C ASP A 65 -4.78 -14.35 4.10
N CYS A 66 -4.30 -15.22 3.23
CA CYS A 66 -3.00 -15.03 2.56
C CYS A 66 -3.00 -13.80 1.67
N ALA A 67 -4.07 -13.60 0.91
CA ALA A 67 -4.18 -12.44 0.02
C ALA A 67 -4.23 -11.14 0.82
N ALA A 68 -5.01 -11.10 1.89
CA ALA A 68 -5.09 -9.95 2.78
C ALA A 68 -3.75 -9.70 3.48
N GLY A 69 -3.06 -10.78 3.90
CA GLY A 69 -1.74 -10.69 4.50
C GLY A 69 -0.71 -10.10 3.57
N ALA A 70 -0.73 -10.49 2.28
CA ALA A 70 0.17 -9.93 1.29
C ALA A 70 -0.03 -8.42 1.13
N ALA A 71 -1.28 -7.97 1.05
CA ALA A 71 -1.61 -6.55 0.98
C ALA A 71 -1.13 -5.80 2.23
N LEU A 72 -1.31 -6.40 3.41
CA LEU A 72 -0.89 -5.81 4.67
C LEU A 72 0.64 -5.68 4.75
N ILE A 73 1.38 -6.70 4.31
CA ILE A 73 2.85 -6.66 4.29
C ILE A 73 3.34 -5.51 3.42
N LEU A 74 2.78 -5.35 2.23
CA LEU A 74 3.16 -4.25 1.34
C LEU A 74 2.79 -2.89 1.92
N ALA A 75 1.63 -2.78 2.55
CA ALA A 75 1.22 -1.56 3.23
C ALA A 75 2.19 -1.19 4.36
N ALA A 76 2.57 -2.17 5.19
CA ALA A 76 3.53 -1.95 6.27
C ALA A 76 4.90 -1.53 5.73
N ALA A 77 5.39 -2.19 4.69
CA ALA A 77 6.65 -1.82 4.05
C ALA A 77 6.59 -0.39 3.49
N SER A 78 5.46 -0.01 2.91
CA SER A 78 5.28 1.35 2.38
C SER A 78 5.29 2.41 3.47
N VAL A 79 4.75 2.12 4.64
CA VAL A 79 4.83 3.02 5.80
C VAL A 79 6.30 3.24 6.21
N VAL A 80 7.10 2.17 6.23
CA VAL A 80 8.53 2.28 6.54
C VAL A 80 9.25 3.14 5.52
N VAL A 81 8.99 2.92 4.22
CA VAL A 81 9.58 3.73 3.15
C VAL A 81 9.18 5.20 3.30
N ALA A 82 7.90 5.47 3.56
CA ALA A 82 7.42 6.83 3.75
C ALA A 82 8.13 7.51 4.94
N ALA A 83 8.33 6.78 6.03
CA ALA A 83 9.06 7.31 7.18
C ALA A 83 10.50 7.67 6.80
N ILE A 84 11.18 6.80 6.07
CA ILE A 84 12.56 7.02 5.63
C ILE A 84 12.64 8.25 4.71
N VAL A 85 11.64 8.45 3.85
CA VAL A 85 11.63 9.56 2.89
C VAL A 85 11.26 10.88 3.57
N PHE A 86 10.19 10.88 4.37
CA PHE A 86 9.59 12.13 4.84
C PHE A 86 10.14 12.63 6.18
N ILE A 87 10.47 11.75 7.11
CA ILE A 87 10.96 12.18 8.44
C ILE A 87 12.22 13.03 8.33
N PRO A 88 13.28 12.65 7.58
CA PRO A 88 14.44 13.50 7.43
C PRO A 88 14.12 14.86 6.79
N LYS A 89 13.20 14.88 5.82
CA LYS A 89 12.81 16.12 5.16
C LYS A 89 12.06 17.06 6.10
N ILE A 90 11.19 16.52 6.93
CA ILE A 90 10.48 17.29 7.95
C ILE A 90 11.48 17.83 8.99
N GLY A 91 12.44 17.01 9.39
CA GLY A 91 13.50 17.41 10.29
C GLY A 91 14.33 18.58 9.74
N GLU A 92 14.71 18.52 8.47
CA GLU A 92 15.42 19.60 7.79
C GLU A 92 14.61 20.91 7.78
N LEU A 93 13.30 20.78 7.55
CA LEU A 93 12.42 21.94 7.48
C LEU A 93 12.23 22.60 8.84
N LEU A 94 12.19 21.82 9.92
CA LEU A 94 11.98 22.30 11.28
C LEU A 94 13.28 22.74 11.97
N CYS A 95 14.41 22.28 11.49
CA CYS A 95 15.73 22.67 11.98
C CYS A 95 16.43 23.53 10.97
#